data_9e9c60f6703a19fba9d33fa071b87df6
#
_entry.id   9e9c60f6703a19fba9d33fa071b87df6
#
_cell.length_a   1.000
_cell.length_b   1.000
_cell.length_c   1.000
_cell.angle_alpha   90.00
_cell.angle_beta   90.00
_cell.angle_gamma   90.00
#
_symmetry.space_group_name_H-M   'P 1'
#
loop_
_entity.id
_entity.type
_entity.pdbx_description
1 polymer ?
#
loop_
_entity_poly.entity_id
_entity_poly.type
_entity_poly.pdbx_seq_one_letter_code
_entity_poly.pdbx_strand_id
1 'polypeptide(L)'
;VDILLAEYASAMLPDLAKEGRAMLDTLKGGFQRAGHVVHRPHVRTGDADAFCSQVQQLARSCDAGMIIAPDNILYDFTALVERHTTNLGCPAEAVKRAADKLSASRALSEGSLTVPEINPSTGPYVLKPRYGCGSEAVRVVEMLEANSVDENTLVSKFVTGDHISVSIVIGRTALPLSINKQHLRIDDAIHYVGNTTPYAVPNANRVITQAVRAAQLLGCEGYVGVDIVLQPDGVVNIVDVNPRPTTAIISVDKVIGNVADLIFKARFGQELPTSLNPHGTHTFRTHCGTPSPV
;
A
#
# COMPACT_ATOMS: atom_id res chain seq x y z
N VAL A 1 1.07 -18.27 18.35
CA VAL A 1 0.25 -18.33 17.13
C VAL A 1 1.16 -18.54 15.94
N ASP A 2 0.83 -19.53 15.09
CA ASP A 2 1.52 -19.79 13.83
C ASP A 2 0.95 -18.88 12.74
N ILE A 3 1.80 -18.07 12.09
CA ILE A 3 1.40 -17.08 11.10
C ILE A 3 2.03 -17.40 9.75
N LEU A 4 1.19 -17.58 8.71
CA LEU A 4 1.62 -17.51 7.32
C LEU A 4 1.92 -16.06 6.96
N LEU A 5 3.14 -15.76 6.52
CA LEU A 5 3.50 -14.48 5.93
C LEU A 5 4.09 -14.72 4.54
N ALA A 6 3.35 -14.32 3.50
CA ALA A 6 3.77 -14.48 2.12
C ALA A 6 3.90 -13.13 1.43
N GLU A 7 5.05 -12.90 0.81
CA GLU A 7 5.34 -11.73 0.00
C GLU A 7 5.74 -12.19 -1.41
N TYR A 8 4.97 -11.75 -2.40
CA TYR A 8 5.04 -12.25 -3.76
C TYR A 8 6.20 -11.67 -4.55
N ALA A 9 6.45 -10.35 -4.43
CA ALA A 9 7.41 -9.67 -5.29
C ALA A 9 8.85 -10.14 -5.06
N SER A 10 9.22 -10.47 -3.82
CA SER A 10 10.56 -10.98 -3.50
C SER A 10 10.93 -12.29 -4.19
N ALA A 11 9.90 -13.07 -4.55
CA ALA A 11 10.07 -14.35 -5.22
C ALA A 11 9.82 -14.29 -6.73
N MET A 12 8.95 -13.36 -7.19
CA MET A 12 8.42 -13.37 -8.57
C MET A 12 8.82 -12.16 -9.40
N LEU A 13 9.12 -11.00 -8.80
CA LEU A 13 9.33 -9.75 -9.51
C LEU A 13 10.73 -9.20 -9.20
N PRO A 14 11.74 -9.44 -10.04
CA PRO A 14 13.13 -9.03 -9.78
C PRO A 14 13.29 -7.56 -9.45
N ASP A 15 12.57 -6.68 -10.14
CA ASP A 15 12.65 -5.23 -9.97
C ASP A 15 12.09 -4.74 -8.61
N LEU A 16 11.14 -5.46 -8.04
CA LEU A 16 10.52 -5.17 -6.74
C LEU A 16 11.03 -6.08 -5.61
N ALA A 17 11.89 -7.05 -5.94
CA ALA A 17 12.32 -8.09 -5.00
C ALA A 17 12.99 -7.55 -3.74
N LYS A 18 13.76 -6.47 -3.86
CA LYS A 18 14.45 -5.85 -2.73
C LYS A 18 13.47 -5.18 -1.75
N GLU A 19 12.51 -4.45 -2.28
CA GLU A 19 11.47 -3.80 -1.47
C GLU A 19 10.56 -4.84 -0.82
N GLY A 20 10.11 -5.82 -1.58
CA GLY A 20 9.31 -6.93 -1.07
C GLY A 20 10.00 -7.68 0.05
N ARG A 21 11.29 -7.99 -0.10
CA ARG A 21 12.09 -8.64 0.94
C ARG A 21 12.22 -7.79 2.20
N ALA A 22 12.44 -6.48 2.04
CA ALA A 22 12.53 -5.57 3.19
C ALA A 22 11.19 -5.47 3.95
N MET A 23 10.04 -5.44 3.26
CA MET A 23 8.72 -5.50 3.89
C MET A 23 8.50 -6.84 4.61
N LEU A 24 8.83 -7.95 3.94
CA LEU A 24 8.74 -9.31 4.52
C LEU A 24 9.55 -9.42 5.81
N ASP A 25 10.82 -8.99 5.78
CA ASP A 25 11.72 -9.08 6.94
C ASP A 25 11.26 -8.17 8.09
N THR A 26 10.72 -6.99 7.79
CA THR A 26 10.13 -6.08 8.77
C THR A 26 8.97 -6.73 9.51
N LEU A 27 7.99 -7.25 8.78
CA LEU A 27 6.80 -7.88 9.37
C LEU A 27 7.14 -9.20 10.07
N LYS A 28 8.00 -10.03 9.45
CA LYS A 28 8.47 -11.28 10.07
C LYS A 28 9.11 -10.99 11.42
N GLY A 29 10.08 -10.07 11.46
CA GLY A 29 10.74 -9.68 12.71
C GLY A 29 9.77 -9.12 13.74
N GLY A 30 8.78 -8.34 13.30
CA GLY A 30 7.74 -7.79 14.16
C GLY A 30 6.85 -8.86 14.78
N PHE A 31 6.32 -9.81 14.01
CA PHE A 31 5.54 -10.93 14.53
C PHE A 31 6.36 -11.82 15.47
N GLN A 32 7.62 -12.08 15.14
CA GLN A 32 8.51 -12.86 16.02
C GLN A 32 8.78 -12.14 17.35
N ARG A 33 8.99 -10.81 17.35
CA ARG A 33 9.10 -10.02 18.59
C ARG A 33 7.83 -10.05 19.44
N ALA A 34 6.66 -10.19 18.81
CA ALA A 34 5.37 -10.37 19.48
C ALA A 34 5.13 -11.81 19.98
N GLY A 35 6.09 -12.73 19.80
CA GLY A 35 6.01 -14.10 20.29
C GLY A 35 5.29 -15.07 19.35
N HIS A 36 5.11 -14.72 18.08
CA HIS A 36 4.50 -15.58 17.07
C HIS A 36 5.56 -16.38 16.28
N VAL A 37 5.17 -17.53 15.77
CA VAL A 37 5.96 -18.33 14.83
C VAL A 37 5.56 -17.94 13.42
N VAL A 38 6.53 -17.59 12.57
CA VAL A 38 6.25 -17.12 11.21
C VAL A 38 6.71 -18.16 10.20
N HIS A 39 5.78 -18.62 9.39
CA HIS A 39 5.97 -19.52 8.26
C HIS A 39 5.87 -18.73 6.96
N ARG A 40 6.71 -19.05 5.99
CA ARG A 40 6.72 -18.39 4.68
C ARG A 40 6.90 -19.42 3.56
N PRO A 41 6.39 -19.16 2.37
CA PRO A 41 6.71 -19.98 1.21
C PRO A 41 8.21 -19.98 0.92
N HIS A 42 8.75 -21.15 0.62
CA HIS A 42 10.14 -21.36 0.21
C HIS A 42 10.14 -21.90 -1.23
N VAL A 43 10.20 -21.02 -2.20
CA VAL A 43 10.11 -21.37 -3.62
C VAL A 43 11.32 -20.88 -4.42
N ARG A 44 11.55 -21.47 -5.58
CA ARG A 44 12.50 -20.96 -6.56
C ARG A 44 11.96 -19.65 -7.15
N THR A 45 12.83 -18.72 -7.43
CA THR A 45 12.44 -17.46 -8.09
C THR A 45 11.73 -17.74 -9.40
N GLY A 46 10.55 -17.15 -9.58
CA GLY A 46 9.71 -17.27 -10.76
C GLY A 46 8.75 -18.47 -10.78
N ASP A 47 8.75 -19.32 -9.76
CA ASP A 47 7.85 -20.48 -9.69
C ASP A 47 6.52 -20.10 -9.00
N ALA A 48 5.60 -19.54 -9.78
CA ALA A 48 4.30 -19.06 -9.30
C ALA A 48 3.39 -20.20 -8.83
N ASP A 49 3.45 -21.37 -9.48
CA ASP A 49 2.62 -22.52 -9.12
C ASP A 49 3.06 -23.10 -7.77
N ALA A 50 4.38 -23.25 -7.56
CA ALA A 50 4.92 -23.65 -6.27
C ALA A 50 4.59 -22.64 -5.17
N PHE A 51 4.64 -21.32 -5.47
CA PHE A 51 4.27 -20.28 -4.52
C PHE A 51 2.81 -20.43 -4.10
N CYS A 52 1.89 -20.52 -5.05
CA CYS A 52 0.45 -20.70 -4.80
C CYS A 52 0.18 -21.97 -3.96
N SER A 53 0.79 -23.10 -4.34
CA SER A 53 0.65 -24.38 -3.63
C SER A 53 1.13 -24.30 -2.19
N GLN A 54 2.27 -23.66 -1.94
CA GLN A 54 2.81 -23.50 -0.58
C GLN A 54 1.99 -22.51 0.25
N VAL A 55 1.50 -21.41 -0.34
CA VAL A 55 0.57 -20.50 0.36
C VAL A 55 -0.67 -21.26 0.80
N GLN A 56 -1.26 -22.07 -0.08
CA GLN A 56 -2.42 -22.89 0.26
C GLN A 56 -2.13 -23.91 1.37
N GLN A 57 -1.00 -24.59 1.30
CA GLN A 57 -0.61 -25.56 2.33
C GLN A 57 -0.41 -24.87 3.68
N LEU A 58 0.31 -23.76 3.72
CA LEU A 58 0.57 -23.01 4.94
C LEU A 58 -0.71 -22.38 5.51
N ALA A 59 -1.61 -21.87 4.67
CA ALA A 59 -2.89 -21.33 5.12
C ALA A 59 -3.76 -22.39 5.84
N ARG A 60 -3.63 -23.68 5.48
CA ARG A 60 -4.33 -24.76 6.15
C ARG A 60 -3.72 -25.18 7.48
N SER A 61 -2.46 -24.86 7.73
CA SER A 61 -1.70 -25.28 8.91
C SER A 61 -1.40 -24.15 9.90
N CYS A 62 -1.57 -22.89 9.49
CA CYS A 62 -1.34 -21.73 10.34
C CYS A 62 -2.66 -21.20 10.93
N ASP A 63 -2.58 -20.55 12.09
CA ASP A 63 -3.72 -19.95 12.79
C ASP A 63 -4.17 -18.64 12.15
N ALA A 64 -3.24 -17.94 11.46
CA ALA A 64 -3.50 -16.69 10.77
C ALA A 64 -2.58 -16.55 9.54
N GLY A 65 -2.93 -15.65 8.62
CA GLY A 65 -2.13 -15.41 7.43
C GLY A 65 -2.19 -13.97 6.94
N MET A 66 -1.10 -13.52 6.32
CA MET A 66 -1.01 -12.23 5.65
C MET A 66 -0.30 -12.38 4.31
N ILE A 67 -0.87 -11.75 3.30
CA ILE A 67 -0.31 -11.70 1.95
C ILE A 67 0.11 -10.26 1.61
N ILE A 68 1.27 -10.14 0.99
CA ILE A 68 1.73 -8.91 0.34
C ILE A 68 1.96 -9.27 -1.13
N ALA A 69 1.19 -8.67 -2.01
CA ALA A 69 1.26 -8.94 -3.45
C ALA A 69 0.82 -7.69 -4.24
N PRO A 70 1.13 -7.63 -5.54
CA PRO A 70 0.54 -6.65 -6.45
C PRO A 70 -0.99 -6.73 -6.48
N ASP A 71 -1.65 -5.58 -6.71
CA ASP A 71 -3.11 -5.45 -6.59
C ASP A 71 -3.89 -6.38 -7.53
N ASN A 72 -3.34 -6.69 -8.70
CA ASN A 72 -3.95 -7.58 -9.71
C ASN A 72 -4.07 -9.05 -9.28
N ILE A 73 -3.27 -9.49 -8.31
CA ILE A 73 -3.28 -10.88 -7.79
C ILE A 73 -3.58 -10.95 -6.28
N LEU A 74 -3.53 -9.82 -5.58
CA LEU A 74 -3.73 -9.76 -4.13
C LEU A 74 -5.09 -10.33 -3.72
N TYR A 75 -6.14 -10.07 -4.51
CA TYR A 75 -7.48 -10.59 -4.23
C TYR A 75 -7.50 -12.12 -4.13
N ASP A 76 -6.96 -12.80 -5.13
CA ASP A 76 -7.01 -14.27 -5.20
C ASP A 76 -6.27 -14.92 -4.03
N PHE A 77 -5.08 -14.41 -3.70
CA PHE A 77 -4.32 -14.90 -2.53
C PHE A 77 -5.00 -14.55 -1.20
N THR A 78 -5.59 -13.37 -1.08
CA THR A 78 -6.33 -13.00 0.13
C THR A 78 -7.55 -13.88 0.32
N ALA A 79 -8.33 -14.10 -0.73
CA ALA A 79 -9.48 -15.00 -0.72
C ALA A 79 -9.06 -16.48 -0.44
N LEU A 80 -7.88 -16.89 -0.89
CA LEU A 80 -7.30 -18.19 -0.56
C LEU A 80 -7.02 -18.30 0.95
N VAL A 81 -6.40 -17.28 1.53
CA VAL A 81 -6.12 -17.25 2.97
C VAL A 81 -7.42 -17.26 3.78
N GLU A 82 -8.39 -16.41 3.44
CA GLU A 82 -9.68 -16.32 4.15
C GLU A 82 -10.47 -17.62 4.17
N ARG A 83 -10.30 -18.46 3.15
CA ARG A 83 -10.97 -19.79 3.11
C ARG A 83 -10.38 -20.81 4.11
N HIS A 84 -9.16 -20.59 4.58
CA HIS A 84 -8.45 -21.59 5.37
C HIS A 84 -8.04 -21.12 6.75
N THR A 85 -7.83 -19.82 6.95
CA THR A 85 -7.36 -19.27 8.23
C THR A 85 -7.78 -17.81 8.42
N THR A 86 -7.47 -17.23 9.58
CA THR A 86 -7.73 -15.82 9.88
C THR A 86 -6.84 -14.91 9.04
N ASN A 87 -7.43 -14.08 8.18
CA ASN A 87 -6.69 -13.08 7.39
C ASN A 87 -6.29 -11.89 8.28
N LEU A 88 -5.00 -11.57 8.36
CA LEU A 88 -4.46 -10.40 9.08
C LEU A 88 -4.45 -9.12 8.23
N GLY A 89 -4.65 -9.25 6.91
CA GLY A 89 -4.73 -8.12 5.98
C GLY A 89 -6.14 -7.56 5.83
N CYS A 90 -6.33 -6.74 4.79
CA CYS A 90 -7.66 -6.28 4.38
C CYS A 90 -8.53 -7.45 3.92
N PRO A 91 -9.85 -7.41 4.13
CA PRO A 91 -10.77 -8.39 3.57
C PRO A 91 -10.66 -8.46 2.05
N ALA A 92 -10.80 -9.66 1.48
CA ALA A 92 -10.68 -9.87 0.03
C ALA A 92 -11.61 -8.94 -0.77
N GLU A 93 -12.85 -8.73 -0.32
CA GLU A 93 -13.79 -7.81 -0.97
C GLU A 93 -13.34 -6.33 -0.91
N ALA A 94 -12.63 -5.91 0.14
CA ALA A 94 -12.04 -4.58 0.21
C ALA A 94 -10.84 -4.46 -0.75
N VAL A 95 -10.01 -5.51 -0.82
CA VAL A 95 -8.92 -5.61 -1.80
C VAL A 95 -9.46 -5.46 -3.21
N LYS A 96 -10.51 -6.18 -3.57
CA LYS A 96 -11.16 -6.11 -4.89
C LYS A 96 -11.67 -4.71 -5.21
N ARG A 97 -12.30 -4.04 -4.24
CA ARG A 97 -12.80 -2.66 -4.42
C ARG A 97 -11.67 -1.65 -4.61
N ALA A 98 -10.59 -1.77 -3.86
CA ALA A 98 -9.46 -0.85 -3.94
C ALA A 98 -8.59 -1.10 -5.19
N ALA A 99 -8.48 -2.35 -5.65
CA ALA A 99 -7.65 -2.73 -6.81
C ALA A 99 -8.11 -2.06 -8.12
N ASP A 100 -9.41 -1.82 -8.29
CA ASP A 100 -9.95 -1.07 -9.44
C ASP A 100 -9.89 0.44 -9.16
N LYS A 101 -8.81 1.08 -9.57
CA LYS A 101 -8.54 2.49 -9.30
C LYS A 101 -9.62 3.45 -9.82
N LEU A 102 -10.29 3.12 -10.92
CA LEU A 102 -11.39 3.91 -11.45
C LEU A 102 -12.62 3.83 -10.53
N SER A 103 -13.02 2.62 -10.16
CA SER A 103 -14.15 2.40 -9.27
C SER A 103 -13.89 2.94 -7.87
N ALA A 104 -12.67 2.74 -7.35
CA ALA A 104 -12.24 3.30 -6.07
C ALA A 104 -12.31 4.84 -6.08
N SER A 105 -11.75 5.50 -7.09
CA SER A 105 -11.79 6.96 -7.21
C SER A 105 -13.23 7.50 -7.27
N ARG A 106 -14.13 6.82 -7.98
CA ARG A 106 -15.56 7.19 -8.03
C ARG A 106 -16.22 7.06 -6.66
N ALA A 107 -16.03 5.92 -5.99
CA ALA A 107 -16.58 5.70 -4.65
C ALA A 107 -16.08 6.72 -3.61
N LEU A 108 -14.80 7.09 -3.69
CA LEU A 108 -14.23 8.13 -2.82
C LEU A 108 -14.85 9.51 -3.11
N SER A 109 -15.03 9.86 -4.38
CA SER A 109 -15.67 11.12 -4.79
C SER A 109 -17.13 11.19 -4.36
N GLU A 110 -17.90 10.11 -4.55
CA GLU A 110 -19.28 9.96 -4.06
C GLU A 110 -19.34 10.07 -2.53
N GLY A 111 -18.31 9.57 -1.84
CA GLY A 111 -18.10 9.73 -0.40
C GLY A 111 -17.65 11.14 0.01
N SER A 112 -17.68 12.15 -0.89
CA SER A 112 -17.29 13.54 -0.64
C SER A 112 -15.81 13.71 -0.25
N LEU A 113 -14.94 12.84 -0.74
CA LEU A 113 -13.49 13.02 -0.70
C LEU A 113 -13.00 13.62 -2.02
N THR A 114 -11.98 14.46 -1.94
CA THR A 114 -11.36 15.02 -3.14
C THR A 114 -10.41 13.98 -3.75
N VAL A 115 -10.63 13.66 -5.01
CA VAL A 115 -9.75 12.85 -5.86
C VAL A 115 -9.35 13.68 -7.08
N PRO A 116 -8.23 13.35 -7.75
CA PRO A 116 -7.92 13.98 -9.04
C PRO A 116 -9.07 13.80 -10.04
N GLU A 117 -9.42 14.86 -10.78
CA GLU A 117 -10.47 14.81 -11.79
C GLU A 117 -10.23 13.69 -12.79
N ILE A 118 -11.25 12.86 -13.01
CA ILE A 118 -11.19 11.71 -13.94
C ILE A 118 -11.61 12.21 -15.32
N ASN A 119 -10.84 11.87 -16.36
CA ASN A 119 -11.02 12.30 -17.74
C ASN A 119 -11.16 13.82 -17.88
N PRO A 120 -10.19 14.59 -17.36
CA PRO A 120 -10.23 16.04 -17.45
C PRO A 120 -10.18 16.50 -18.91
N SER A 121 -10.80 17.65 -19.21
CA SER A 121 -10.81 18.24 -20.55
C SER A 121 -9.47 18.85 -20.96
N THR A 122 -8.61 19.17 -20.01
CA THR A 122 -7.30 19.80 -20.24
C THR A 122 -6.20 19.18 -19.38
N GLY A 123 -4.99 19.00 -19.96
CA GLY A 123 -3.79 18.50 -19.27
C GLY A 123 -3.20 19.48 -18.26
N PRO A 124 -2.06 19.13 -17.65
CA PRO A 124 -1.39 17.83 -17.83
C PRO A 124 -2.18 16.68 -17.23
N TYR A 125 -1.94 15.47 -17.79
CA TYR A 125 -2.66 14.25 -17.44
C TYR A 125 -1.74 13.24 -16.77
N VAL A 126 -2.30 12.45 -15.85
CA VAL A 126 -1.70 11.22 -15.34
C VAL A 126 -2.42 10.04 -15.97
N LEU A 127 -1.67 9.21 -16.69
CA LEU A 127 -2.13 7.92 -17.20
C LEU A 127 -1.58 6.83 -16.31
N LYS A 128 -2.45 6.02 -15.74
CA LYS A 128 -2.03 4.88 -14.90
C LYS A 128 -2.86 3.65 -15.23
N PRO A 129 -2.26 2.43 -15.13
CA PRO A 129 -3.04 1.21 -15.24
C PRO A 129 -4.18 1.22 -14.22
N ARG A 130 -5.36 0.80 -14.66
CA ARG A 130 -6.54 0.65 -13.79
C ARG A 130 -6.28 -0.35 -12.67
N TYR A 131 -5.50 -1.40 -12.97
CA TYR A 131 -5.03 -2.41 -12.03
C TYR A 131 -3.49 -2.43 -12.04
N GLY A 132 -2.85 -2.43 -10.88
CA GLY A 132 -1.38 -2.44 -10.78
C GLY A 132 -0.86 -1.75 -9.52
N CYS A 133 0.44 -1.88 -9.24
CA CYS A 133 1.09 -1.33 -8.06
C CYS A 133 2.43 -0.66 -8.36
N GLY A 134 3.02 0.03 -7.36
CA GLY A 134 4.41 0.47 -7.39
C GLY A 134 4.73 1.58 -8.39
N SER A 135 3.78 2.38 -8.81
CA SER A 135 3.93 3.40 -9.87
C SER A 135 4.32 2.82 -11.24
N GLU A 136 4.19 1.52 -11.43
CA GLU A 136 4.51 0.86 -12.69
C GLU A 136 3.62 1.39 -13.82
N ALA A 137 4.25 1.78 -14.94
CA ALA A 137 3.60 2.36 -16.12
C ALA A 137 2.75 3.63 -15.85
N VAL A 138 2.99 4.36 -14.73
CA VAL A 138 2.36 5.65 -14.50
C VAL A 138 3.11 6.73 -15.28
N ARG A 139 2.41 7.40 -16.20
CA ARG A 139 2.99 8.45 -17.05
C ARG A 139 2.33 9.81 -16.83
N VAL A 140 3.10 10.86 -17.00
CA VAL A 140 2.61 12.23 -17.04
C VAL A 140 2.74 12.74 -18.47
N VAL A 141 1.64 13.25 -19.06
CA VAL A 141 1.63 13.76 -20.44
C VAL A 141 0.90 15.08 -20.51
N GLU A 142 1.40 16.00 -21.34
CA GLU A 142 0.77 17.31 -21.56
C GLU A 142 -0.49 17.22 -22.45
N MET A 143 -0.49 16.27 -23.39
CA MET A 143 -1.60 16.05 -24.33
C MET A 143 -1.89 14.55 -24.44
N LEU A 144 -3.16 14.22 -24.64
CA LEU A 144 -3.59 12.87 -24.96
C LEU A 144 -3.46 12.65 -26.48
N GLU A 145 -2.69 11.66 -26.88
CA GLU A 145 -2.63 11.22 -28.27
C GLU A 145 -3.83 10.33 -28.59
N ALA A 146 -4.30 10.42 -29.82
CA ALA A 146 -5.33 9.51 -30.31
C ALA A 146 -4.83 8.05 -30.17
N ASN A 147 -5.61 7.19 -29.53
CA ASN A 147 -5.28 5.80 -29.21
C ASN A 147 -4.21 5.57 -28.10
N SER A 148 -3.81 6.59 -27.36
CA SER A 148 -2.90 6.42 -26.20
C SER A 148 -3.59 5.87 -24.93
N VAL A 149 -4.91 5.78 -24.95
CA VAL A 149 -5.75 5.38 -23.80
C VAL A 149 -6.63 4.20 -24.21
N ASP A 150 -6.52 3.11 -23.49
CA ASP A 150 -7.39 1.94 -23.58
C ASP A 150 -8.35 1.86 -22.38
N GLU A 151 -9.23 0.89 -22.36
CA GLU A 151 -10.21 0.65 -21.27
C GLU A 151 -9.55 0.30 -19.92
N ASN A 152 -8.30 -0.16 -19.94
CA ASN A 152 -7.52 -0.50 -18.76
C ASN A 152 -6.64 0.66 -18.27
N THR A 153 -6.73 1.82 -18.88
CA THR A 153 -5.99 3.02 -18.51
C THR A 153 -6.91 4.03 -17.81
N LEU A 154 -6.59 4.38 -16.57
CA LEU A 154 -7.22 5.50 -15.89
C LEU A 154 -6.49 6.79 -16.25
N VAL A 155 -7.24 7.75 -16.80
CA VAL A 155 -6.79 9.12 -17.06
C VAL A 155 -7.28 10.02 -15.95
N SER A 156 -6.39 10.76 -15.33
CA SER A 156 -6.74 11.74 -14.31
C SER A 156 -5.94 13.04 -14.48
N LYS A 157 -6.41 14.11 -13.84
CA LYS A 157 -5.70 15.39 -13.81
C LYS A 157 -4.40 15.22 -13.01
N PHE A 158 -3.30 15.76 -13.53
CA PHE A 158 -2.08 15.90 -12.74
C PHE A 158 -2.29 16.97 -11.67
N VAL A 159 -2.08 16.61 -10.41
CA VAL A 159 -2.24 17.52 -9.27
C VAL A 159 -0.85 17.87 -8.74
N THR A 160 -0.55 19.16 -8.63
CA THR A 160 0.72 19.65 -8.06
C THR A 160 0.60 19.78 -6.56
N GLY A 161 1.59 19.31 -5.82
CA GLY A 161 1.63 19.40 -4.36
C GLY A 161 2.66 18.48 -3.72
N ASP A 162 2.57 18.37 -2.41
CA ASP A 162 3.39 17.43 -1.65
C ASP A 162 2.85 16.01 -1.78
N HIS A 163 3.65 15.11 -2.34
CA HIS A 163 3.34 13.69 -2.38
C HIS A 163 3.64 13.07 -1.02
N ILE A 164 2.60 12.59 -0.37
CA ILE A 164 2.66 11.98 0.95
C ILE A 164 1.82 10.70 0.96
N SER A 165 2.03 9.87 1.97
CA SER A 165 1.12 8.78 2.27
C SER A 165 0.79 8.75 3.76
N VAL A 166 -0.37 8.16 4.10
CA VAL A 166 -0.75 7.91 5.48
C VAL A 166 -0.80 6.40 5.68
N SER A 167 -0.02 5.92 6.66
CA SER A 167 -0.05 4.52 7.10
C SER A 167 -1.04 4.38 8.25
N ILE A 168 -1.96 3.41 8.15
CA ILE A 168 -3.07 3.23 9.10
C ILE A 168 -3.18 1.74 9.42
N VAL A 169 -3.50 1.42 10.68
CA VAL A 169 -4.00 0.09 11.09
C VAL A 169 -5.47 0.23 11.49
N ILE A 170 -6.33 -0.57 10.87
CA ILE A 170 -7.79 -0.55 11.09
C ILE A 170 -8.24 -1.87 11.70
N GLY A 171 -8.83 -1.77 12.89
CA GLY A 171 -9.55 -2.83 13.57
C GLY A 171 -10.94 -2.33 13.95
N ARG A 172 -11.35 -2.50 15.20
CA ARG A 172 -12.58 -1.87 15.72
C ARG A 172 -12.53 -0.36 15.65
N THR A 173 -11.35 0.20 15.76
CA THR A 173 -11.04 1.62 15.58
C THR A 173 -9.89 1.74 14.58
N ALA A 174 -9.78 2.91 13.94
CA ALA A 174 -8.64 3.21 13.10
C ALA A 174 -7.53 3.85 13.94
N LEU A 175 -6.31 3.33 13.80
CA LEU A 175 -5.09 3.85 14.40
C LEU A 175 -4.19 4.39 13.28
N PRO A 176 -4.15 5.71 13.05
CA PRO A 176 -3.16 6.32 12.17
C PRO A 176 -1.76 6.12 12.75
N LEU A 177 -0.84 5.60 11.95
CA LEU A 177 0.53 5.32 12.38
C LEU A 177 1.45 6.51 12.09
N SER A 178 1.41 7.01 10.85
CA SER A 178 2.29 8.10 10.41
C SER A 178 1.81 8.72 9.10
N ILE A 179 2.16 10.00 8.93
CA ILE A 179 2.24 10.63 7.61
C ILE A 179 3.67 10.46 7.13
N ASN A 180 3.85 10.04 5.88
CA ASN A 180 5.14 9.76 5.28
C ASN A 180 5.33 10.66 4.06
N LYS A 181 6.50 11.27 3.89
CA LYS A 181 6.88 11.93 2.63
C LYS A 181 7.24 10.86 1.61
N GLN A 182 6.61 10.89 0.44
CA GLN A 182 7.04 10.08 -0.69
C GLN A 182 8.10 10.82 -1.50
N HIS A 183 9.20 10.16 -1.79
CA HIS A 183 10.22 10.67 -2.71
C HIS A 183 9.92 10.08 -4.08
N LEU A 184 9.56 10.96 -5.00
CA LEU A 184 9.27 10.60 -6.39
C LEU A 184 10.26 11.30 -7.31
N ARG A 185 10.68 10.60 -8.36
CA ARG A 185 11.25 11.23 -9.54
C ARG A 185 10.13 11.29 -10.59
N ILE A 186 9.83 12.49 -11.03
CA ILE A 186 8.77 12.75 -12.01
C ILE A 186 9.46 13.34 -13.26
N ASP A 187 9.43 12.56 -14.33
CA ASP A 187 9.79 12.96 -15.69
C ASP A 187 8.58 12.68 -16.59
N ASP A 188 8.71 11.97 -17.68
CA ASP A 188 7.59 11.41 -18.47
C ASP A 188 6.91 10.22 -17.78
N ALA A 189 7.51 9.73 -16.68
CA ALA A 189 6.97 8.69 -15.81
C ALA A 189 7.09 9.10 -14.33
N ILE A 190 6.33 8.43 -13.45
CA ILE A 190 6.43 8.61 -12.01
C ILE A 190 7.16 7.41 -11.41
N HIS A 191 8.31 7.67 -10.81
CA HIS A 191 9.13 6.64 -10.17
C HIS A 191 9.18 6.86 -8.67
N TYR A 192 8.75 5.87 -7.90
CA TYR A 192 8.94 5.87 -6.46
C TYR A 192 10.40 5.57 -6.11
N VAL A 193 11.05 6.46 -5.36
CA VAL A 193 12.46 6.32 -4.97
C VAL A 193 12.66 6.23 -3.46
N GLY A 194 11.60 6.22 -2.68
CA GLY A 194 11.66 6.02 -1.25
C GLY A 194 10.69 6.87 -0.44
N ASN A 195 10.84 6.84 0.87
CA ASN A 195 10.03 7.64 1.78
C ASN A 195 10.83 8.12 3.00
N THR A 196 10.32 9.17 3.65
CA THR A 196 10.77 9.64 4.98
C THR A 196 9.58 9.65 5.93
N THR A 197 9.76 9.09 7.11
CA THR A 197 8.75 8.89 8.16
C THR A 197 9.30 9.30 9.52
N PRO A 198 8.56 10.00 10.40
CA PRO A 198 7.34 10.74 10.08
C PRO A 198 7.62 12.01 9.28
N TYR A 199 6.60 12.54 8.62
CA TYR A 199 6.66 13.81 7.90
C TYR A 199 5.61 14.78 8.45
N ALA A 200 6.05 15.97 8.86
CA ALA A 200 5.17 17.00 9.37
C ALA A 200 4.52 17.78 8.21
N VAL A 201 3.22 17.92 8.26
CA VAL A 201 2.44 18.70 7.28
C VAL A 201 1.50 19.68 7.99
N PRO A 202 1.14 20.81 7.37
CA PRO A 202 0.07 21.66 7.86
C PRO A 202 -1.25 20.87 7.96
N ASN A 203 -2.03 21.15 9.00
CA ASN A 203 -3.36 20.53 9.21
C ASN A 203 -3.33 18.99 9.17
N ALA A 204 -2.32 18.36 9.79
CA ALA A 204 -2.11 16.91 9.80
C ALA A 204 -3.39 16.13 10.18
N ASN A 205 -4.18 16.63 11.14
CA ASN A 205 -5.44 16.00 11.55
C ASN A 205 -6.44 15.90 10.38
N ARG A 206 -6.53 16.91 9.51
CA ARG A 206 -7.40 16.87 8.33
C ARG A 206 -6.93 15.81 7.34
N VAL A 207 -5.62 15.75 7.09
CA VAL A 207 -5.01 14.74 6.21
C VAL A 207 -5.31 13.33 6.73
N ILE A 208 -5.07 13.08 8.00
CA ILE A 208 -5.33 11.80 8.67
C ILE A 208 -6.81 11.43 8.60
N THR A 209 -7.71 12.37 8.94
CA THR A 209 -9.15 12.11 8.93
C THR A 209 -9.64 11.72 7.54
N GLN A 210 -9.17 12.39 6.48
CA GLN A 210 -9.55 12.05 5.11
C GLN A 210 -8.97 10.71 4.67
N ALA A 211 -7.73 10.39 5.04
CA ALA A 211 -7.12 9.10 4.75
C ALA A 211 -7.86 7.94 5.44
N VAL A 212 -8.19 8.08 6.73
CA VAL A 212 -8.98 7.09 7.48
C VAL A 212 -10.35 6.89 6.81
N ARG A 213 -11.04 7.99 6.46
CA ARG A 213 -12.33 7.92 5.79
C ARG A 213 -12.24 7.24 4.42
N ALA A 214 -11.19 7.50 3.64
CA ALA A 214 -10.96 6.85 2.36
C ALA A 214 -10.84 5.32 2.52
N ALA A 215 -10.02 4.87 3.45
CA ALA A 215 -9.85 3.45 3.74
C ALA A 215 -11.16 2.78 4.22
N GLN A 216 -11.92 3.46 5.09
CA GLN A 216 -13.20 2.95 5.61
C GLN A 216 -14.29 2.87 4.52
N LEU A 217 -14.37 3.86 3.62
CA LEU A 217 -15.32 3.83 2.48
C LEU A 217 -15.09 2.62 1.57
N LEU A 218 -13.85 2.18 1.41
CA LEU A 218 -13.50 0.98 0.64
C LEU A 218 -13.60 -0.31 1.48
N GLY A 219 -13.93 -0.20 2.78
CA GLY A 219 -14.08 -1.34 3.68
C GLY A 219 -12.76 -1.99 4.07
N CYS A 220 -11.66 -1.22 4.07
CA CYS A 220 -10.35 -1.73 4.44
C CYS A 220 -10.24 -2.02 5.94
N GLU A 221 -9.52 -3.08 6.28
CA GLU A 221 -9.11 -3.49 7.63
C GLU A 221 -7.62 -3.83 7.63
N GLY A 222 -7.03 -4.07 8.80
CA GLY A 222 -5.60 -4.35 8.93
C GLY A 222 -4.75 -3.15 8.54
N TYR A 223 -3.59 -3.37 7.93
CA TYR A 223 -2.72 -2.28 7.48
C TYR A 223 -3.16 -1.75 6.12
N VAL A 224 -3.24 -0.43 6.02
CA VAL A 224 -3.62 0.31 4.80
C VAL A 224 -2.66 1.46 4.58
N GLY A 225 -2.22 1.65 3.34
CA GLY A 225 -1.54 2.86 2.90
C GLY A 225 -2.46 3.73 2.03
N VAL A 226 -2.58 5.01 2.33
CA VAL A 226 -3.36 5.96 1.52
C VAL A 226 -2.43 7.00 0.93
N ASP A 227 -2.33 7.03 -0.39
CA ASP A 227 -1.48 7.96 -1.13
C ASP A 227 -2.22 9.26 -1.43
N ILE A 228 -1.57 10.39 -1.19
CA ILE A 228 -2.17 11.73 -1.18
C ILE A 228 -1.26 12.71 -1.90
N VAL A 229 -1.85 13.61 -2.67
CA VAL A 229 -1.20 14.87 -3.05
C VAL A 229 -1.82 16.01 -2.23
N LEU A 230 -1.02 16.58 -1.34
CA LEU A 230 -1.40 17.72 -0.53
C LEU A 230 -1.04 19.02 -1.27
N GLN A 231 -2.04 19.76 -1.73
CA GLN A 231 -1.84 21.02 -2.44
C GLN A 231 -1.40 22.15 -1.49
N PRO A 232 -0.73 23.19 -1.98
CA PRO A 232 -0.28 24.33 -1.16
C PRO A 232 -1.41 25.06 -0.43
N ASP A 233 -2.63 25.04 -0.99
CA ASP A 233 -3.85 25.61 -0.38
C ASP A 233 -4.49 24.69 0.69
N GLY A 234 -3.89 23.53 0.92
CA GLY A 234 -4.34 22.56 1.92
C GLY A 234 -5.41 21.59 1.41
N VAL A 235 -5.72 21.58 0.11
CA VAL A 235 -6.60 20.55 -0.48
C VAL A 235 -5.89 19.20 -0.45
N VAL A 236 -6.59 18.18 0.08
CA VAL A 236 -6.11 16.80 0.22
C VAL A 236 -6.69 15.98 -0.92
N ASN A 237 -5.89 15.65 -1.91
CA ASN A 237 -6.31 14.80 -3.03
C ASN A 237 -5.91 13.36 -2.75
N ILE A 238 -6.90 12.45 -2.57
CA ILE A 238 -6.64 11.02 -2.43
C ILE A 238 -6.32 10.45 -3.81
N VAL A 239 -5.11 9.94 -3.97
CA VAL A 239 -4.60 9.44 -5.26
C VAL A 239 -4.76 7.94 -5.39
N ASP A 240 -4.52 7.21 -4.29
CA ASP A 240 -4.64 5.74 -4.25
C ASP A 240 -4.89 5.25 -2.83
N VAL A 241 -5.53 4.09 -2.70
CA VAL A 241 -5.72 3.37 -1.44
C VAL A 241 -5.18 1.97 -1.61
N ASN A 242 -4.11 1.67 -0.89
CA ASN A 242 -3.42 0.39 -0.92
C ASN A 242 -3.90 -0.51 0.23
N PRO A 243 -4.74 -1.54 -0.02
CA PRO A 243 -5.31 -2.41 1.02
C PRO A 243 -4.31 -3.48 1.48
N ARG A 244 -3.08 -3.08 1.74
CA ARG A 244 -1.94 -3.94 2.08
C ARG A 244 -0.79 -3.15 2.68
N PRO A 245 0.19 -3.82 3.31
CA PRO A 245 1.47 -3.18 3.62
C PRO A 245 2.11 -2.56 2.38
N THR A 246 2.54 -1.30 2.51
CA THR A 246 3.29 -0.56 1.50
C THR A 246 4.75 -0.48 1.91
N THR A 247 5.62 -0.06 1.00
CA THR A 247 7.06 0.11 1.29
C THR A 247 7.33 1.04 2.48
N ALA A 248 6.39 1.97 2.77
CA ALA A 248 6.47 2.85 3.94
C ALA A 248 6.52 2.08 5.28
N ILE A 249 5.97 0.85 5.36
CA ILE A 249 5.96 0.06 6.60
C ILE A 249 7.36 -0.15 7.17
N ILE A 250 8.39 -0.19 6.32
CA ILE A 250 9.80 -0.34 6.71
C ILE A 250 10.22 0.84 7.60
N SER A 251 9.91 2.07 7.16
CA SER A 251 10.21 3.29 7.91
C SER A 251 9.28 3.46 9.12
N VAL A 252 8.01 3.12 8.97
CA VAL A 252 7.00 3.20 10.04
C VAL A 252 7.37 2.28 11.20
N ASP A 253 7.76 1.01 10.93
CA ASP A 253 8.17 0.08 11.99
C ASP A 253 9.42 0.57 12.75
N LYS A 254 10.34 1.25 12.07
CA LYS A 254 11.55 1.83 12.69
C LYS A 254 11.23 2.96 13.67
N VAL A 255 10.21 3.77 13.40
CA VAL A 255 9.89 4.95 14.23
C VAL A 255 8.75 4.70 15.23
N ILE A 256 7.84 3.77 14.93
CA ILE A 256 6.70 3.42 15.81
C ILE A 256 7.04 2.22 16.70
N GLY A 257 7.92 1.33 16.24
CA GLY A 257 8.13 0.00 16.82
C GLY A 257 7.04 -0.97 16.36
N ASN A 258 7.12 -2.17 16.66
CA ASN A 258 6.33 -3.36 16.33
C ASN A 258 4.95 -3.16 15.65
N VAL A 259 4.92 -2.70 14.40
CA VAL A 259 3.68 -2.50 13.60
C VAL A 259 2.95 -3.83 13.38
N ALA A 260 3.69 -4.94 13.27
CA ALA A 260 3.10 -6.27 13.10
C ALA A 260 2.21 -6.67 14.31
N ASP A 261 2.61 -6.32 15.53
CA ASP A 261 1.80 -6.54 16.74
C ASP A 261 0.51 -5.70 16.72
N LEU A 262 0.58 -4.46 16.23
CA LEU A 262 -0.62 -3.63 16.06
C LEU A 262 -1.60 -4.21 15.05
N ILE A 263 -1.10 -4.77 13.93
CA ILE A 263 -1.91 -5.47 12.94
C ILE A 263 -2.59 -6.69 13.55
N PHE A 264 -1.83 -7.50 14.29
CA PHE A 264 -2.36 -8.68 14.97
C PHE A 264 -3.44 -8.31 16.00
N LYS A 265 -3.17 -7.33 16.86
CA LYS A 265 -4.12 -6.83 17.86
C LYS A 265 -5.41 -6.31 17.21
N ALA A 266 -5.28 -5.53 16.13
CA ALA A 266 -6.43 -5.01 15.39
C ALA A 266 -7.35 -6.15 14.90
N ARG A 267 -6.76 -7.20 14.32
CA ARG A 267 -7.52 -8.33 13.76
C ARG A 267 -8.22 -9.14 14.82
N PHE A 268 -7.57 -9.39 15.96
CA PHE A 268 -8.15 -10.16 17.06
C PHE A 268 -8.96 -9.32 18.04
N GLY A 269 -9.29 -8.07 17.69
CA GLY A 269 -10.15 -7.19 18.49
C GLY A 269 -9.55 -6.81 19.84
N GLN A 270 -8.22 -6.92 19.98
CA GLN A 270 -7.50 -6.45 21.14
C GLN A 270 -7.39 -4.93 21.14
N GLU A 271 -7.18 -4.35 22.31
CA GLU A 271 -7.07 -2.91 22.46
C GLU A 271 -5.83 -2.36 21.76
N LEU A 272 -6.05 -1.36 20.89
CA LEU A 272 -4.99 -0.58 20.26
C LEU A 272 -4.68 0.65 21.12
N PRO A 273 -3.43 1.15 21.11
CA PRO A 273 -3.09 2.39 21.79
C PRO A 273 -3.90 3.55 21.20
N THR A 274 -4.29 4.50 22.04
CA THR A 274 -5.06 5.69 21.62
C THR A 274 -4.20 6.72 20.88
N SER A 275 -2.88 6.67 21.09
CA SER A 275 -1.90 7.52 20.43
C SER A 275 -0.57 6.80 20.30
N LEU A 276 0.22 7.23 19.35
CA LEU A 276 1.59 6.74 19.10
C LEU A 276 2.57 7.90 19.24
N ASN A 277 3.74 7.61 19.78
CA ASN A 277 4.85 8.56 19.90
C ASN A 277 6.00 8.09 18.99
N PRO A 278 6.10 8.56 17.75
CA PRO A 278 7.21 8.20 16.88
C PRO A 278 8.56 8.61 17.46
N HIS A 279 9.53 7.73 17.38
CA HIS A 279 10.90 8.00 17.84
C HIS A 279 11.82 8.27 16.65
N GLY A 280 12.31 9.50 16.56
CA GLY A 280 13.22 9.93 15.50
C GLY A 280 12.55 9.99 14.12
N THR A 281 13.38 9.90 13.11
CA THR A 281 12.99 9.91 11.69
C THR A 281 13.76 8.83 10.94
N HIS A 282 13.10 8.15 10.04
CA HIS A 282 13.72 7.14 9.19
C HIS A 282 13.44 7.41 7.71
N THR A 283 14.46 7.25 6.87
CA THR A 283 14.35 7.35 5.42
C THR A 283 14.70 6.01 4.80
N PHE A 284 13.77 5.45 4.05
CA PHE A 284 14.01 4.30 3.18
C PHE A 284 14.22 4.78 1.75
N ARG A 285 15.22 4.22 1.04
CA ARG A 285 15.47 4.51 -0.37
C ARG A 285 15.47 3.22 -1.17
N THR A 286 14.74 3.23 -2.29
CA THR A 286 14.88 2.20 -3.31
C THR A 286 16.17 2.48 -4.09
N HIS A 287 16.80 1.44 -4.62
CA HIS A 287 17.89 1.63 -5.58
C HIS A 287 17.29 1.69 -6.99
N CYS A 288 16.70 2.82 -7.34
CA CYS A 288 16.59 3.17 -8.76
C CYS A 288 18.01 3.43 -9.25
N GLY A 289 18.45 2.67 -10.24
CA GLY A 289 19.80 2.76 -10.80
C GLY A 289 20.21 4.20 -11.03
N THR A 290 21.39 4.56 -10.53
CA THR A 290 22.13 5.69 -11.05
C THR A 290 22.31 5.43 -12.55
N PRO A 291 22.00 6.38 -13.44
CA PRO A 291 22.46 6.24 -14.83
C PRO A 291 23.98 6.06 -14.78
N SER A 292 24.48 5.01 -15.40
CA SER A 292 25.92 4.87 -15.63
C SER A 292 26.40 6.15 -16.29
N PRO A 293 27.47 6.78 -15.82
CA PRO A 293 28.06 7.90 -16.55
C PRO A 293 28.48 7.37 -17.92
N VAL A 294 27.99 8.03 -18.97
CA VAL A 294 28.42 7.86 -20.37
C VAL A 294 29.84 8.40 -20.50
#